data_6e8b9217ec24e296d1a1a469cbe1a010
#
_entry.id   6e8b9217ec24e296d1a1a469cbe1a010
#
_cell.length_a   1.000
_cell.length_b   1.000
_cell.length_c   1.000
_cell.angle_alpha   90.00
_cell.angle_beta   90.00
_cell.angle_gamma   90.00
#
_symmetry.space_group_name_H-M   'P 1'
#
loop_
_entity.id
_entity.type
_entity.pdbx_description
1 polymer ?
#
loop_
_entity_poly.entity_id
_entity_poly.type
_entity_poly.pdbx_seq_one_letter_code
_entity_poly.pdbx_strand_id
1 'polypeptide(L)'
;MSKTVIEFKNVSKIYKLFKNDKKRFKAVFFKNTPYKVKRAVDNVSFKIKKGESVALFGKNGAGKSTILKMITEVAFPTSGDIIIDGRVSALLELTSGFDPEFTGRENIYLKGQILGLTNEEIQKLEPIIIEFAELDDYIDQPVRTYSSGMKARLGFSINVNIEPEILIVDEALSVGDEEFRRKCIRKINELISNENVTLLYVTHATRTASDFCKRGMVMKKGKLVFDGNIEEAMDIYNSSIKG
;
A
#
# COMPACT_ATOMS: atom_id res chain seq x y z
N MET A 1 13.43 -23.49 2.71
CA MET A 1 12.29 -22.95 1.92
C MET A 1 11.99 -21.55 2.43
N SER A 2 11.91 -20.54 1.56
CA SER A 2 11.58 -19.18 2.00
C SER A 2 10.15 -19.12 2.55
N LYS A 3 9.98 -18.42 3.69
CA LYS A 3 8.70 -18.28 4.42
C LYS A 3 7.70 -17.48 3.56
N THR A 4 6.45 -17.91 3.49
CA THR A 4 5.36 -17.13 2.88
C THR A 4 4.95 -16.02 3.86
N VAL A 5 4.91 -14.78 3.40
CA VAL A 5 4.54 -13.60 4.21
C VAL A 5 3.21 -12.98 3.79
N ILE A 6 2.77 -13.20 2.55
CA ILE A 6 1.42 -12.86 2.10
C ILE A 6 0.82 -14.09 1.42
N GLU A 7 -0.36 -14.53 1.87
CA GLU A 7 -1.09 -15.62 1.24
C GLU A 7 -2.57 -15.27 1.10
N PHE A 8 -3.10 -15.35 -0.11
CA PHE A 8 -4.50 -15.28 -0.44
C PHE A 8 -4.99 -16.65 -0.86
N LYS A 9 -6.07 -17.15 -0.23
CA LYS A 9 -6.69 -18.45 -0.51
C LYS A 9 -8.15 -18.24 -0.92
N ASN A 10 -8.44 -18.36 -2.21
CA ASN A 10 -9.79 -18.25 -2.78
C ASN A 10 -10.55 -16.99 -2.32
N VAL A 11 -9.83 -15.87 -2.24
CA VAL A 11 -10.33 -14.62 -1.69
C VAL A 11 -11.29 -13.93 -2.64
N SER A 12 -12.46 -13.57 -2.12
CA SER A 12 -13.41 -12.70 -2.82
C SER A 12 -13.81 -11.51 -1.96
N LYS A 13 -13.98 -10.35 -2.61
CA LYS A 13 -14.51 -9.13 -1.97
C LYS A 13 -15.66 -8.55 -2.77
N ILE A 14 -16.81 -8.47 -2.12
CA ILE A 14 -18.05 -7.98 -2.68
C ILE A 14 -18.48 -6.73 -1.93
N TYR A 15 -18.72 -5.63 -2.66
CA TYR A 15 -19.28 -4.41 -2.12
C TYR A 15 -20.76 -4.30 -2.46
N LYS A 16 -21.59 -3.95 -1.47
CA LYS A 16 -22.99 -3.60 -1.65
C LYS A 16 -23.09 -2.09 -1.87
N LEU A 17 -23.51 -1.70 -3.06
CA LEU A 17 -23.65 -0.29 -3.46
C LEU A 17 -25.12 0.13 -3.31
N PHE A 18 -25.39 0.98 -2.34
CA PHE A 18 -26.72 1.58 -2.12
C PHE A 18 -26.85 2.89 -2.91
N LYS A 19 -28.06 3.21 -3.37
CA LYS A 19 -28.32 4.42 -4.17
C LYS A 19 -28.06 5.72 -3.39
N ASN A 20 -28.24 5.68 -2.06
CA ASN A 20 -27.98 6.80 -1.14
C ASN A 20 -27.81 6.28 0.30
N ASP A 21 -27.32 7.16 1.20
CA ASP A 21 -27.05 6.81 2.60
C ASP A 21 -28.33 6.42 3.37
N LYS A 22 -29.50 7.01 3.03
CA LYS A 22 -30.78 6.61 3.64
C LYS A 22 -31.11 5.15 3.37
N LYS A 23 -30.83 4.64 2.15
CA LYS A 23 -31.02 3.22 1.83
C LYS A 23 -29.98 2.34 2.52
N ARG A 24 -28.73 2.82 2.64
CA ARG A 24 -27.67 2.14 3.40
C ARG A 24 -28.07 1.97 4.86
N PHE A 25 -28.57 3.04 5.50
CA PHE A 25 -29.05 3.00 6.89
C PHE A 25 -30.26 2.06 7.04
N LYS A 26 -31.25 2.15 6.11
CA LYS A 26 -32.39 1.21 6.08
C LYS A 26 -31.96 -0.26 5.98
N ALA A 27 -30.88 -0.56 5.27
CA ALA A 27 -30.39 -1.92 5.09
C ALA A 27 -29.85 -2.56 6.38
N VAL A 28 -29.55 -1.77 7.40
CA VAL A 28 -29.16 -2.27 8.74
C VAL A 28 -30.35 -2.95 9.41
N PHE A 29 -31.56 -2.39 9.25
CA PHE A 29 -32.79 -2.87 9.91
C PHE A 29 -33.66 -3.75 9.01
N PHE A 30 -33.58 -3.54 7.69
CA PHE A 30 -34.47 -4.20 6.71
C PHE A 30 -33.65 -4.97 5.67
N LYS A 31 -33.65 -6.31 5.76
CA LYS A 31 -32.89 -7.21 4.86
C LYS A 31 -33.23 -7.06 3.38
N ASN A 32 -34.45 -6.57 3.04
CA ASN A 32 -34.92 -6.44 1.65
C ASN A 32 -34.61 -5.08 0.98
N THR A 33 -33.68 -4.30 1.52
CA THR A 33 -33.30 -3.03 0.91
C THR A 33 -32.50 -3.27 -0.38
N PRO A 34 -32.93 -2.77 -1.54
CA PRO A 34 -32.26 -3.04 -2.82
C PRO A 34 -30.87 -2.38 -2.88
N TYR A 35 -29.88 -3.13 -3.36
CA TYR A 35 -28.51 -2.69 -3.60
C TYR A 35 -27.96 -3.30 -4.88
N LYS A 36 -26.96 -2.65 -5.47
CA LYS A 36 -26.16 -3.25 -6.55
C LYS A 36 -24.95 -3.98 -5.94
N VAL A 37 -24.61 -5.12 -6.53
CA VAL A 37 -23.43 -5.90 -6.15
C VAL A 37 -22.26 -5.50 -7.04
N LYS A 38 -21.13 -5.12 -6.44
CA LYS A 38 -19.85 -4.95 -7.15
C LYS A 38 -18.87 -5.97 -6.60
N ARG A 39 -18.51 -6.97 -7.39
CA ARG A 39 -17.47 -7.94 -7.08
C ARG A 39 -16.12 -7.29 -7.45
N ALA A 40 -15.40 -6.81 -6.45
CA ALA A 40 -14.13 -6.11 -6.64
C ALA A 40 -12.95 -7.07 -6.75
N VAL A 41 -13.01 -8.20 -6.02
CA VAL A 41 -12.07 -9.33 -6.10
C VAL A 41 -12.90 -10.61 -6.17
N ASP A 42 -12.54 -11.53 -7.07
CA ASP A 42 -13.30 -12.72 -7.40
C ASP A 42 -12.39 -13.96 -7.43
N ASN A 43 -12.44 -14.73 -6.34
CA ASN A 43 -11.74 -16.01 -6.18
C ASN A 43 -10.23 -15.93 -6.51
N VAL A 44 -9.53 -14.98 -5.88
CA VAL A 44 -8.10 -14.73 -6.11
C VAL A 44 -7.28 -15.54 -5.11
N SER A 45 -6.26 -16.24 -5.64
CA SER A 45 -5.28 -16.98 -4.83
C SER A 45 -3.87 -16.68 -5.33
N PHE A 46 -2.96 -16.33 -4.41
CA PHE A 46 -1.54 -16.18 -4.67
C PHE A 46 -0.75 -16.25 -3.37
N LYS A 47 0.57 -16.39 -3.47
CA LYS A 47 1.50 -16.35 -2.34
C LYS A 47 2.68 -15.48 -2.68
N ILE A 48 3.15 -14.68 -1.72
CA ILE A 48 4.39 -13.91 -1.81
C ILE A 48 5.30 -14.38 -0.67
N LYS A 49 6.53 -14.71 -1.02
CA LYS A 49 7.53 -15.18 -0.06
C LYS A 49 8.33 -14.00 0.47
N LYS A 50 8.93 -14.17 1.65
CA LYS A 50 9.83 -13.18 2.24
C LYS A 50 10.97 -12.85 1.27
N GLY A 51 11.24 -11.55 1.09
CA GLY A 51 12.27 -11.04 0.19
C GLY A 51 11.88 -11.00 -1.30
N GLU A 52 10.68 -11.45 -1.68
CA GLU A 52 10.21 -11.29 -3.06
C GLU A 52 9.80 -9.85 -3.37
N SER A 53 10.16 -9.38 -4.58
CA SER A 53 9.64 -8.15 -5.16
C SER A 53 8.67 -8.47 -6.28
N VAL A 54 7.40 -8.11 -6.10
CA VAL A 54 6.30 -8.49 -6.99
C VAL A 54 5.56 -7.26 -7.49
N ALA A 55 5.38 -7.12 -8.80
CA ALA A 55 4.57 -6.08 -9.40
C ALA A 55 3.11 -6.52 -9.54
N LEU A 56 2.15 -5.64 -9.25
CA LEU A 56 0.72 -5.87 -9.45
C LEU A 56 0.17 -4.91 -10.49
N PHE A 57 -0.11 -5.42 -11.68
CA PHE A 57 -0.68 -4.69 -12.79
C PHE A 57 -2.20 -4.83 -12.89
N GLY A 58 -2.85 -3.88 -13.53
CA GLY A 58 -4.26 -3.93 -13.88
C GLY A 58 -4.85 -2.55 -14.12
N LYS A 59 -5.85 -2.45 -15.00
CA LYS A 59 -6.59 -1.20 -15.28
C LYS A 59 -7.27 -0.65 -14.02
N ASN A 60 -7.69 0.62 -14.05
CA ASN A 60 -8.51 1.19 -12.99
C ASN A 60 -9.79 0.37 -12.80
N GLY A 61 -10.11 0.04 -11.54
CA GLY A 61 -11.23 -0.83 -11.20
C GLY A 61 -10.96 -2.34 -11.36
N ALA A 62 -9.74 -2.78 -11.70
CA ALA A 62 -9.39 -4.19 -11.79
C ALA A 62 -9.39 -4.93 -10.45
N GLY A 63 -9.37 -4.21 -9.32
CA GLY A 63 -9.39 -4.79 -7.97
C GLY A 63 -8.12 -4.56 -7.17
N LYS A 64 -7.06 -3.95 -7.75
CA LYS A 64 -5.76 -3.72 -7.09
C LYS A 64 -5.90 -3.03 -5.73
N SER A 65 -6.50 -1.85 -5.68
CA SER A 65 -6.68 -1.10 -4.42
C SER A 65 -7.51 -1.87 -3.37
N THR A 66 -8.38 -2.81 -3.81
CA THR A 66 -9.12 -3.68 -2.88
C THR A 66 -8.20 -4.74 -2.29
N ILE A 67 -7.28 -5.33 -3.08
CA ILE A 67 -6.25 -6.25 -2.59
C ILE A 67 -5.37 -5.52 -1.58
N LEU A 68 -4.90 -4.32 -1.91
CA LEU A 68 -4.06 -3.54 -1.00
C LEU A 68 -4.76 -3.23 0.33
N LYS A 69 -6.02 -2.79 0.27
CA LYS A 69 -6.82 -2.56 1.49
C LYS A 69 -7.02 -3.82 2.33
N MET A 70 -7.02 -4.99 1.72
CA MET A 70 -7.09 -6.26 2.47
C MET A 70 -5.73 -6.64 3.07
N ILE A 71 -4.62 -6.34 2.39
CA ILE A 71 -3.28 -6.58 2.95
C ILE A 71 -2.98 -5.61 4.11
N THR A 72 -3.44 -4.36 4.02
CA THR A 72 -3.32 -3.36 5.11
C THR A 72 -4.42 -3.45 6.16
N GLU A 73 -5.24 -4.49 6.14
CA GLU A 73 -6.34 -4.75 7.08
C GLU A 73 -7.43 -3.66 7.16
N VAL A 74 -7.42 -2.69 6.24
CA VAL A 74 -8.48 -1.66 6.11
C VAL A 74 -9.79 -2.27 5.60
N ALA A 75 -9.72 -3.41 4.92
CA ALA A 75 -10.90 -4.14 4.45
C ALA A 75 -10.72 -5.65 4.66
N PHE A 76 -11.80 -6.33 5.04
CA PHE A 76 -11.81 -7.78 5.20
C PHE A 76 -12.41 -8.48 3.97
N PRO A 77 -12.00 -9.72 3.65
CA PRO A 77 -12.59 -10.49 2.58
C PRO A 77 -14.06 -10.82 2.86
N THR A 78 -14.84 -11.03 1.81
CA THR A 78 -16.23 -11.55 1.93
C THR A 78 -16.22 -13.07 2.03
N SER A 79 -15.25 -13.73 1.41
CA SER A 79 -14.97 -15.16 1.50
C SER A 79 -13.50 -15.44 1.17
N GLY A 80 -13.02 -16.61 1.61
CA GLY A 80 -11.61 -17.01 1.50
C GLY A 80 -10.79 -16.48 2.68
N ASP A 81 -9.52 -16.86 2.73
CA ASP A 81 -8.62 -16.56 3.83
C ASP A 81 -7.43 -15.73 3.35
N ILE A 82 -6.99 -14.82 4.21
CA ILE A 82 -5.79 -13.99 4.00
C ILE A 82 -4.87 -14.21 5.19
N ILE A 83 -3.60 -14.48 4.91
CA ILE A 83 -2.56 -14.58 5.93
C ILE A 83 -1.51 -13.52 5.60
N ILE A 84 -1.24 -12.63 6.54
CA ILE A 84 -0.19 -11.63 6.49
C ILE A 84 0.72 -11.87 7.69
N ASP A 85 2.00 -12.03 7.43
CA ASP A 85 3.00 -12.36 8.45
C ASP A 85 4.19 -11.41 8.32
N GLY A 86 4.19 -10.38 9.13
CA GLY A 86 5.17 -9.31 9.17
C GLY A 86 4.57 -7.92 9.21
N ARG A 87 5.40 -6.94 9.56
CA ARG A 87 5.02 -5.51 9.64
C ARG A 87 4.81 -4.95 8.23
N VAL A 88 3.58 -4.52 7.95
CA VAL A 88 3.21 -3.90 6.66
C VAL A 88 3.35 -2.39 6.74
N SER A 89 4.12 -1.81 5.81
CA SER A 89 4.13 -0.38 5.54
C SER A 89 3.62 -0.11 4.12
N ALA A 90 2.67 0.81 3.99
CA ALA A 90 2.07 1.15 2.71
C ALA A 90 2.26 2.63 2.38
N LEU A 91 2.84 2.90 1.21
CA LEU A 91 3.04 4.27 0.70
C LEU A 91 1.79 4.81 -0.03
N LEU A 92 0.66 4.09 0.04
CA LEU A 92 -0.61 4.44 -0.62
C LEU A 92 -1.30 5.67 -0.01
N GLU A 93 -1.24 5.77 1.30
CA GLU A 93 -1.90 6.81 2.10
C GLU A 93 -0.89 7.36 3.11
N LEU A 94 0.11 8.11 2.61
CA LEU A 94 1.24 8.59 3.40
C LEU A 94 0.81 9.35 4.65
N THR A 95 -0.28 10.10 4.56
CA THR A 95 -0.80 10.93 5.66
C THR A 95 -1.93 10.27 6.45
N SER A 96 -2.27 9.03 6.13
CA SER A 96 -3.28 8.28 6.89
C SER A 96 -2.80 8.07 8.33
N GLY A 97 -3.68 8.35 9.29
CA GLY A 97 -3.38 8.27 10.72
C GLY A 97 -2.67 9.50 11.28
N PHE A 98 -2.45 10.57 10.51
CA PHE A 98 -1.97 11.84 11.05
C PHE A 98 -3.09 12.58 11.78
N ASP A 99 -2.75 13.14 12.94
CA ASP A 99 -3.59 14.14 13.60
C ASP A 99 -3.12 15.54 13.15
N PRO A 100 -3.98 16.34 12.51
CA PRO A 100 -3.63 17.66 12.02
C PRO A 100 -3.27 18.66 13.13
N GLU A 101 -3.73 18.46 14.36
CA GLU A 101 -3.42 19.31 15.50
C GLU A 101 -2.09 18.98 16.15
N PHE A 102 -1.57 17.77 15.93
CA PHE A 102 -0.26 17.36 16.42
C PHE A 102 0.85 17.93 15.53
N THR A 103 2.02 18.15 16.14
CA THR A 103 3.26 18.50 15.42
C THR A 103 3.72 17.36 14.52
N GLY A 104 4.66 17.62 13.62
CA GLY A 104 5.29 16.57 12.82
C GLY A 104 5.94 15.51 13.70
N ARG A 105 6.64 15.93 14.76
CA ARG A 105 7.28 15.07 15.74
C ARG A 105 6.28 14.16 16.46
N GLU A 106 5.18 14.72 16.97
CA GLU A 106 4.11 13.94 17.61
C GLU A 106 3.46 12.95 16.64
N ASN A 107 3.32 13.33 15.36
CA ASN A 107 2.81 12.44 14.32
C ASN A 107 3.78 11.29 13.99
N ILE A 108 5.10 11.47 14.17
CA ILE A 108 6.07 10.35 14.08
C ILE A 108 5.73 9.29 15.13
N TYR A 109 5.51 9.71 16.39
CA TYR A 109 5.15 8.79 17.47
C TYR A 109 3.79 8.15 17.24
N LEU A 110 2.77 8.95 16.91
CA LEU A 110 1.42 8.44 16.63
C LEU A 110 1.44 7.38 15.53
N LYS A 111 2.08 7.68 14.40
CA LYS A 111 2.18 6.77 13.26
C LYS A 111 3.02 5.53 13.59
N GLY A 112 4.13 5.69 14.30
CA GLY A 112 4.97 4.58 14.74
C GLY A 112 4.21 3.58 15.62
N GLN A 113 3.42 4.09 16.59
CA GLN A 113 2.57 3.27 17.45
C GLN A 113 1.47 2.56 16.67
N ILE A 114 0.82 3.23 15.70
CA ILE A 114 -0.16 2.59 14.80
C ILE A 114 0.47 1.43 14.01
N LEU A 115 1.75 1.57 13.65
CA LEU A 115 2.50 0.55 12.93
C LEU A 115 3.13 -0.51 13.85
N GLY A 116 2.82 -0.46 15.15
CA GLY A 116 3.19 -1.49 16.13
C GLY A 116 4.59 -1.31 16.74
N LEU A 117 5.20 -0.13 16.62
CA LEU A 117 6.49 0.17 17.26
C LEU A 117 6.29 0.57 18.73
N THR A 118 7.26 0.22 19.57
CA THR A 118 7.38 0.73 20.93
C THR A 118 7.92 2.16 20.94
N ASN A 119 7.73 2.89 22.04
CA ASN A 119 8.24 4.25 22.18
C ASN A 119 9.77 4.30 22.08
N GLU A 120 10.46 3.29 22.60
CA GLU A 120 11.92 3.17 22.54
C GLU A 120 12.43 2.96 21.11
N GLU A 121 11.70 2.18 20.30
CA GLU A 121 12.00 2.01 18.88
C GLU A 121 11.79 3.31 18.10
N ILE A 122 10.66 3.99 18.36
CA ILE A 122 10.35 5.27 17.70
C ILE A 122 11.40 6.33 18.05
N GLN A 123 11.79 6.44 19.32
CA GLN A 123 12.80 7.39 19.78
C GLN A 123 14.15 7.22 19.07
N LYS A 124 14.54 5.98 18.74
CA LYS A 124 15.75 5.70 17.96
C LYS A 124 15.62 6.10 16.49
N LEU A 125 14.43 5.95 15.93
CA LEU A 125 14.14 6.23 14.51
C LEU A 125 13.81 7.71 14.26
N GLU A 126 13.33 8.43 15.27
CA GLU A 126 12.91 9.83 15.18
C GLU A 126 13.95 10.73 14.49
N PRO A 127 15.24 10.78 14.93
CA PRO A 127 16.22 11.64 14.29
C PRO A 127 16.45 11.27 12.82
N ILE A 128 16.43 9.99 12.48
CA ILE A 128 16.59 9.50 11.09
C ILE A 128 15.41 9.93 10.22
N ILE A 129 14.18 9.83 10.78
CA ILE A 129 12.96 10.23 10.09
C ILE A 129 12.95 11.74 9.84
N ILE A 130 13.34 12.55 10.84
CA ILE A 130 13.38 14.01 10.74
C ILE A 130 14.41 14.45 9.68
N GLU A 131 15.63 13.91 9.74
CA GLU A 131 16.68 14.18 8.76
C GLU A 131 16.24 13.78 7.33
N PHE A 132 15.57 12.64 7.20
CA PHE A 132 15.09 12.20 5.89
C PHE A 132 13.98 13.10 5.34
N ALA A 133 13.08 13.60 6.20
CA ALA A 133 11.93 14.43 5.81
C ALA A 133 12.32 15.83 5.33
N GLU A 134 13.47 16.38 5.80
CA GLU A 134 13.97 17.72 5.44
C GLU A 134 12.90 18.80 5.68
N LEU A 135 12.31 18.81 6.89
CA LEU A 135 11.26 19.75 7.27
C LEU A 135 11.76 20.87 8.18
N ASP A 136 13.04 20.80 8.60
CA ASP A 136 13.70 21.77 9.46
C ASP A 136 12.83 22.17 10.68
N ASP A 137 12.67 23.45 10.96
CA ASP A 137 11.91 23.96 12.10
C ASP A 137 10.40 23.64 12.02
N TYR A 138 9.90 23.25 10.86
CA TYR A 138 8.49 22.84 10.73
C TYR A 138 8.15 21.56 11.48
N ILE A 139 9.15 20.72 11.82
CA ILE A 139 8.88 19.44 12.51
C ILE A 139 8.14 19.64 13.83
N ASP A 140 8.35 20.78 14.51
CA ASP A 140 7.73 21.13 15.77
C ASP A 140 6.48 22.04 15.61
N GLN A 141 6.01 22.23 14.35
CA GLN A 141 4.75 22.93 14.05
C GLN A 141 3.61 21.93 13.82
N PRO A 142 2.35 22.32 14.11
CA PRO A 142 1.18 21.47 13.83
C PRO A 142 1.05 21.11 12.35
N VAL A 143 0.76 19.82 12.05
CA VAL A 143 0.68 19.31 10.68
C VAL A 143 -0.42 19.98 9.85
N ARG A 144 -1.45 20.59 10.47
CA ARG A 144 -2.44 21.41 9.75
C ARG A 144 -1.82 22.59 8.98
N THR A 145 -0.64 23.08 9.43
CA THR A 145 0.09 24.20 8.77
C THR A 145 0.95 23.73 7.60
N TYR A 146 1.16 22.43 7.43
CA TYR A 146 2.00 21.85 6.39
C TYR A 146 1.33 21.94 5.01
N SER A 147 2.15 22.21 4.00
CA SER A 147 1.75 21.98 2.60
C SER A 147 1.50 20.49 2.34
N SER A 148 0.81 20.16 1.25
CA SER A 148 0.63 18.77 0.85
C SER A 148 1.95 18.05 0.61
N GLY A 149 2.96 18.75 0.07
CA GLY A 149 4.31 18.23 -0.12
C GLY A 149 5.02 17.90 1.18
N MET A 150 4.95 18.79 2.19
CA MET A 150 5.52 18.56 3.52
C MET A 150 4.88 17.36 4.22
N LYS A 151 3.55 17.27 4.16
CA LYS A 151 2.81 16.10 4.70
C LYS A 151 3.26 14.81 4.04
N ALA A 152 3.41 14.83 2.72
CA ALA A 152 3.84 13.66 1.95
C ALA A 152 5.29 13.29 2.25
N ARG A 153 6.21 14.26 2.40
CA ARG A 153 7.60 14.05 2.81
C ARG A 153 7.67 13.37 4.18
N LEU A 154 6.95 13.92 5.19
CA LEU A 154 6.91 13.32 6.53
C LEU A 154 6.35 11.90 6.50
N GLY A 155 5.19 11.71 5.84
CA GLY A 155 4.55 10.40 5.76
C GLY A 155 5.42 9.36 5.06
N PHE A 156 6.11 9.73 3.97
CA PHE A 156 7.06 8.86 3.30
C PHE A 156 8.23 8.50 4.23
N SER A 157 8.83 9.52 4.86
CA SER A 157 9.99 9.36 5.75
C SER A 157 9.71 8.39 6.91
N ILE A 158 8.52 8.48 7.50
CA ILE A 158 8.09 7.54 8.53
C ILE A 158 8.01 6.13 7.94
N ASN A 159 7.23 5.94 6.86
CA ASN A 159 6.94 4.62 6.32
C ASN A 159 8.17 3.83 5.84
N VAL A 160 9.22 4.51 5.36
CA VAL A 160 10.43 3.82 4.86
C VAL A 160 11.51 3.61 5.93
N ASN A 161 11.47 4.35 7.04
CA ASN A 161 12.48 4.24 8.09
C ASN A 161 12.04 3.39 9.31
N ILE A 162 10.79 2.93 9.36
CA ILE A 162 10.30 2.03 10.42
C ILE A 162 10.68 0.54 10.22
N GLU A 163 11.61 0.25 9.32
CA GLU A 163 12.05 -1.12 9.01
C GLU A 163 10.88 -2.07 8.68
N PRO A 164 10.14 -1.81 7.59
CA PRO A 164 9.04 -2.67 7.21
C PRO A 164 9.54 -4.06 6.76
N GLU A 165 8.79 -5.12 7.08
CA GLU A 165 9.03 -6.46 6.53
C GLU A 165 8.30 -6.64 5.18
N ILE A 166 7.17 -5.92 5.02
CA ILE A 166 6.38 -5.87 3.80
C ILE A 166 6.18 -4.39 3.44
N LEU A 167 6.74 -3.97 2.30
CA LEU A 167 6.61 -2.63 1.77
C LEU A 167 5.64 -2.65 0.58
N ILE A 168 4.58 -1.86 0.67
CA ILE A 168 3.64 -1.66 -0.43
C ILE A 168 3.88 -0.29 -1.03
N VAL A 169 4.22 -0.28 -2.32
CA VAL A 169 4.45 0.94 -3.08
C VAL A 169 3.40 1.05 -4.18
N ASP A 170 2.69 2.18 -4.22
CA ASP A 170 1.82 2.54 -5.34
C ASP A 170 2.48 3.63 -6.18
N GLU A 171 1.90 3.99 -7.29
CA GLU A 171 2.35 5.06 -8.22
C GLU A 171 2.72 6.39 -7.54
N ALA A 172 2.38 6.56 -6.26
CA ALA A 172 2.63 7.73 -5.43
C ALA A 172 4.11 8.01 -5.09
N LEU A 173 5.09 7.48 -5.85
CA LEU A 173 6.50 7.92 -5.76
C LEU A 173 6.71 9.36 -6.24
N SER A 174 5.63 10.05 -6.67
CA SER A 174 5.64 11.48 -7.03
C SER A 174 5.49 12.36 -5.79
N VAL A 175 6.33 12.12 -4.77
CA VAL A 175 6.35 12.86 -3.50
C VAL A 175 7.42 13.95 -3.54
N GLY A 176 7.04 15.20 -3.22
CA GLY A 176 7.97 16.31 -3.14
C GLY A 176 8.47 16.77 -4.52
N ASP A 177 9.64 17.39 -4.51
CA ASP A 177 10.35 17.78 -5.71
C ASP A 177 11.21 16.64 -6.30
N GLU A 178 11.90 16.90 -7.40
CA GLU A 178 12.70 15.91 -8.11
C GLU A 178 13.87 15.37 -7.25
N GLU A 179 14.44 16.20 -6.38
CA GLU A 179 15.54 15.79 -5.51
C GLU A 179 15.06 14.82 -4.43
N PHE A 180 13.97 15.17 -3.76
CA PHE A 180 13.35 14.29 -2.78
C PHE A 180 12.85 12.98 -3.41
N ARG A 181 12.31 13.04 -4.62
CA ARG A 181 11.90 11.84 -5.37
C ARG A 181 13.09 10.88 -5.61
N ARG A 182 14.27 11.41 -5.99
CA ARG A 182 15.48 10.60 -6.16
C ARG A 182 15.93 9.96 -4.82
N LYS A 183 15.82 10.71 -3.74
CA LYS A 183 16.10 10.22 -2.38
C LYS A 183 15.16 9.05 -2.00
N CYS A 184 13.86 9.20 -2.30
CA CYS A 184 12.86 8.15 -2.10
C CYS A 184 13.19 6.87 -2.88
N ILE A 185 13.52 6.99 -4.17
CA ILE A 185 13.87 5.84 -5.03
C ILE A 185 15.12 5.13 -4.48
N ARG A 186 16.15 5.88 -4.09
CA ARG A 186 17.37 5.30 -3.48
C ARG A 186 17.03 4.52 -2.22
N LYS A 187 16.22 5.10 -1.33
CA LYS A 187 15.81 4.43 -0.08
C LYS A 187 15.01 3.16 -0.33
N ILE A 188 14.10 3.15 -1.30
CA ILE A 188 13.37 1.94 -1.68
C ILE A 188 14.34 0.88 -2.21
N ASN A 189 15.29 1.25 -3.07
CA ASN A 189 16.31 0.33 -3.58
C ASN A 189 17.17 -0.27 -2.46
N GLU A 190 17.56 0.53 -1.47
CA GLU A 190 18.26 0.04 -0.28
C GLU A 190 17.43 -1.00 0.48
N LEU A 191 16.13 -0.70 0.70
CA LEU A 191 15.23 -1.60 1.41
C LEU A 191 15.02 -2.93 0.67
N ILE A 192 14.80 -2.90 -0.65
CA ILE A 192 14.58 -4.12 -1.44
C ILE A 192 15.87 -4.92 -1.69
N SER A 193 17.04 -4.27 -1.64
CA SER A 193 18.34 -4.96 -1.68
C SER A 193 18.58 -5.80 -0.43
N ASN A 194 17.87 -5.50 0.65
CA ASN A 194 17.82 -6.31 1.85
C ASN A 194 16.80 -7.44 1.65
N GLU A 195 17.27 -8.68 1.50
CA GLU A 195 16.44 -9.89 1.30
C GLU A 195 15.37 -10.11 2.39
N ASN A 196 15.40 -9.33 3.46
CA ASN A 196 14.38 -9.38 4.50
C ASN A 196 13.12 -8.55 4.19
N VAL A 197 13.17 -7.61 3.24
CA VAL A 197 12.04 -6.77 2.87
C VAL A 197 11.34 -7.34 1.63
N THR A 198 10.04 -7.55 1.76
CA THR A 198 9.16 -8.00 0.67
C THR A 198 8.50 -6.79 0.02
N LEU A 199 8.59 -6.65 -1.30
CA LEU A 199 7.99 -5.54 -2.03
C LEU A 199 6.73 -5.97 -2.79
N LEU A 200 5.63 -5.26 -2.59
CA LEU A 200 4.48 -5.29 -3.50
C LEU A 200 4.35 -3.94 -4.20
N TYR A 201 4.75 -3.89 -5.46
CA TYR A 201 4.75 -2.68 -6.27
C TYR A 201 3.52 -2.62 -7.17
N VAL A 202 2.64 -1.65 -6.93
CA VAL A 202 1.41 -1.48 -7.72
C VAL A 202 1.58 -0.30 -8.67
N THR A 203 1.52 -0.55 -9.95
CA THR A 203 1.79 0.49 -10.94
C THR A 203 1.06 0.26 -12.26
N HIS A 204 0.87 1.35 -13.00
CA HIS A 204 0.51 1.35 -14.41
C HIS A 204 1.73 1.54 -15.32
N ALA A 205 2.87 1.97 -14.76
CA ALA A 205 4.12 2.19 -15.48
C ALA A 205 4.94 0.90 -15.52
N THR A 206 4.84 0.17 -16.62
CA THR A 206 5.52 -1.13 -16.77
C THR A 206 7.04 -1.02 -16.70
N ARG A 207 7.63 0.07 -17.26
CA ARG A 207 9.10 0.25 -17.28
C ARG A 207 9.71 0.33 -15.88
N THR A 208 9.10 1.09 -14.97
CA THR A 208 9.60 1.21 -13.59
C THR A 208 9.38 -0.07 -12.78
N ALA A 209 8.43 -0.91 -13.15
CA ALA A 209 8.19 -2.17 -12.46
C ALA A 209 9.33 -3.18 -12.66
N SER A 210 9.91 -3.24 -13.85
CA SER A 210 11.03 -4.14 -14.15
C SER A 210 12.32 -3.74 -13.44
N ASP A 211 12.47 -2.47 -13.03
CA ASP A 211 13.62 -2.02 -12.26
C ASP A 211 13.63 -2.59 -10.83
N PHE A 212 12.43 -2.86 -10.28
CA PHE A 212 12.26 -3.31 -8.89
C PHE A 212 11.83 -4.77 -8.75
N CYS A 213 11.13 -5.32 -9.75
CA CYS A 213 10.43 -6.61 -9.62
C CYS A 213 10.88 -7.62 -10.67
N LYS A 214 11.06 -8.87 -10.24
CA LYS A 214 11.32 -10.03 -11.14
C LYS A 214 10.07 -10.83 -11.44
N ARG A 215 9.01 -10.66 -10.63
CA ARG A 215 7.71 -11.33 -10.76
C ARG A 215 6.61 -10.31 -10.95
N GLY A 216 5.64 -10.62 -11.80
CA GLY A 216 4.49 -9.77 -12.06
C GLY A 216 3.18 -10.53 -11.98
N MET A 217 2.18 -9.88 -11.39
CA MET A 217 0.80 -10.34 -11.33
C MET A 217 -0.10 -9.40 -12.12
N VAL A 218 -1.05 -9.94 -12.88
CA VAL A 218 -1.99 -9.13 -13.67
C VAL A 218 -3.41 -9.36 -13.21
N MET A 219 -4.07 -8.26 -12.80
CA MET A 219 -5.49 -8.25 -12.42
C MET A 219 -6.38 -7.74 -13.57
N LYS A 220 -7.48 -8.46 -13.83
CA LYS A 220 -8.51 -8.05 -14.80
C LYS A 220 -9.90 -8.33 -14.25
N LYS A 221 -10.74 -7.29 -14.11
CA LYS A 221 -12.15 -7.41 -13.65
C LYS A 221 -12.30 -8.22 -12.35
N GLY A 222 -11.41 -7.98 -11.38
CA GLY A 222 -11.43 -8.63 -10.07
C GLY A 222 -10.74 -10.00 -10.01
N LYS A 223 -10.24 -10.52 -11.11
CA LYS A 223 -9.56 -11.83 -11.17
C LYS A 223 -8.07 -11.65 -11.39
N LEU A 224 -7.27 -12.53 -10.81
CA LEU A 224 -5.87 -12.71 -11.13
C LEU A 224 -5.80 -13.55 -12.41
N VAL A 225 -5.33 -12.96 -13.51
CA VAL A 225 -5.27 -13.62 -14.82
C VAL A 225 -3.88 -14.10 -15.19
N PHE A 226 -2.85 -13.59 -14.49
CA PHE A 226 -1.47 -14.03 -14.66
C PHE A 226 -0.69 -13.82 -13.36
N ASP A 227 0.25 -14.73 -13.10
CA ASP A 227 1.21 -14.67 -12.00
C ASP A 227 2.48 -15.41 -12.44
N GLY A 228 3.57 -14.68 -12.71
CA GLY A 228 4.79 -15.24 -13.27
C GLY A 228 5.90 -14.23 -13.50
N ASN A 229 6.71 -14.44 -14.54
CA ASN A 229 7.82 -13.56 -14.90
C ASN A 229 7.32 -12.12 -15.17
N ILE A 230 8.12 -11.13 -14.80
CA ILE A 230 7.77 -9.71 -14.93
C ILE A 230 7.56 -9.29 -16.39
N GLU A 231 8.40 -9.76 -17.32
CA GLU A 231 8.31 -9.38 -18.73
C GLU A 231 7.02 -9.92 -19.37
N GLU A 232 6.68 -11.19 -19.11
CA GLU A 232 5.41 -11.78 -19.55
C GLU A 232 4.20 -11.05 -18.96
N ALA A 233 4.26 -10.69 -17.68
CA ALA A 233 3.20 -9.92 -17.02
C ALA A 233 3.00 -8.55 -17.67
N MET A 234 4.10 -7.87 -18.03
CA MET A 234 4.07 -6.59 -18.72
C MET A 234 3.45 -6.71 -20.12
N ASP A 235 3.80 -7.75 -20.89
CA ASP A 235 3.25 -8.00 -22.23
C ASP A 235 1.75 -8.27 -22.19
N ILE A 236 1.30 -9.10 -21.23
CA ILE A 236 -0.12 -9.40 -21.02
C ILE A 236 -0.88 -8.12 -20.62
N TYR A 237 -0.30 -7.34 -19.71
CA TYR A 237 -0.90 -6.08 -19.29
C TYR A 237 -1.00 -5.08 -20.43
N ASN A 238 0.09 -4.84 -21.18
CA ASN A 238 0.14 -3.91 -22.31
C ASN A 238 -0.83 -4.32 -23.43
N SER A 239 -0.93 -5.61 -23.74
CA SER A 239 -1.90 -6.15 -24.70
C SER A 239 -3.35 -5.90 -24.24
N SER A 240 -3.60 -5.96 -22.94
CA SER A 240 -4.93 -5.68 -22.36
C SER A 240 -5.35 -4.21 -22.42
N ILE A 241 -4.40 -3.27 -22.58
CA ILE A 241 -4.67 -1.83 -22.68
C ILE A 241 -5.07 -1.45 -24.10
N LYS A 242 -4.49 -2.12 -25.10
CA LYS A 242 -4.69 -1.80 -26.52
C LYS A 242 -6.02 -2.34 -27.09
N GLY A 243 -6.70 -3.24 -26.43
CA GLY A 243 -8.02 -3.78 -26.73
C GLY A 243 -9.09 -3.32 -25.73
#